data_38cda39189e79950d7b63bff5a0447f5
#
_entry.id   38cda39189e79950d7b63bff5a0447f5
#
_cell.length_a   1.000
_cell.length_b   1.000
_cell.length_c   1.000
_cell.angle_alpha   90.00
_cell.angle_beta   90.00
_cell.angle_gamma   90.00
#
_symmetry.space_group_name_H-M   'P 1'
#
loop_
_entity.id
_entity.type
_entity.pdbx_description
1 polymer ?
#
loop_
_entity_poly.entity_id
_entity_poly.type
_entity_poly.pdbx_seq_one_letter_code
_entity_poly.pdbx_strand_id
1 'polypeptide(L)'
;MPIVVIGGGTAGCTVVSTLASMTTQPIVLVEPGPSSTHDDEPAFFDVLADEALSRNVQTTLVDGGDDKPYVQARALGGASAINGLLLTGEEPSFLRGLTRMATDADCGQVGAALLAENGRYSRLWWNGGRWNPGRAVQHLVEEGRVTVIAESVTYLEHAQRVVTVAHTTNEAIEGSLFVMCAGALATPALLLHSSLERAVSGIGDGLQNHPTITFTVQLKKQTSQRFDATVVRESLSSAGAQLLTVAYERTNATDALNALIAVSLMDPESRGGVWRSSTAMQNDFNMLATIRDRVAMREAVRELISTVMSASFTAISERVLVDSEGTTVETLDVMKNAELDEWISEHLSVVSHATSSCREIVEADGKVRGVGNLYIADSSILHSVPTCSPAGPVVIEAARIGRAIGETLK
;
A
#
# COMPACT_ATOMS: atom_id res chain seq x y z
N MET A 1 -29.47 7.30 -13.83
CA MET A 1 -28.62 7.59 -12.64
C MET A 1 -27.19 7.17 -12.95
N PRO A 2 -26.18 7.88 -12.43
CA PRO A 2 -24.77 7.56 -12.68
C PRO A 2 -24.32 6.28 -11.98
N ILE A 3 -23.17 5.76 -12.40
CA ILE A 3 -22.34 4.84 -11.64
C ILE A 3 -21.50 5.70 -10.69
N VAL A 4 -21.50 5.41 -9.39
CA VAL A 4 -20.76 6.16 -8.37
C VAL A 4 -19.56 5.32 -7.92
N VAL A 5 -18.33 5.80 -8.16
CA VAL A 5 -17.09 5.18 -7.70
C VAL A 5 -16.56 5.99 -6.51
N ILE A 6 -16.32 5.33 -5.38
CA ILE A 6 -15.97 5.95 -4.11
C ILE A 6 -14.52 5.67 -3.79
N GLY A 7 -13.67 6.69 -3.91
CA GLY A 7 -12.23 6.63 -3.80
C GLY A 7 -11.55 6.65 -5.17
N GLY A 8 -10.78 7.71 -5.45
CA GLY A 8 -9.98 7.90 -6.66
C GLY A 8 -8.54 7.40 -6.55
N GLY A 9 -8.31 6.37 -5.72
CA GLY A 9 -7.02 5.71 -5.61
C GLY A 9 -6.66 4.89 -6.84
N THR A 10 -5.58 4.12 -6.76
CA THR A 10 -5.10 3.22 -7.83
C THR A 10 -6.22 2.35 -8.39
N ALA A 11 -7.02 1.75 -7.51
CA ALA A 11 -8.14 0.90 -7.87
C ALA A 11 -9.27 1.69 -8.54
N GLY A 12 -9.73 2.77 -7.91
CA GLY A 12 -10.86 3.56 -8.41
C GLY A 12 -10.58 4.18 -9.78
N CYS A 13 -9.39 4.74 -9.99
CA CYS A 13 -8.99 5.24 -11.30
C CYS A 13 -8.96 4.13 -12.37
N THR A 14 -8.54 2.91 -11.99
CA THR A 14 -8.54 1.75 -12.90
C THR A 14 -9.97 1.31 -13.24
N VAL A 15 -10.88 1.25 -12.23
CA VAL A 15 -12.30 0.93 -12.45
C VAL A 15 -12.94 1.97 -13.37
N VAL A 16 -12.76 3.27 -13.08
CA VAL A 16 -13.29 4.37 -13.87
C VAL A 16 -12.85 4.28 -15.33
N SER A 17 -11.55 4.11 -15.55
CA SER A 17 -10.99 3.98 -16.92
C SER A 17 -11.54 2.76 -17.66
N THR A 18 -11.71 1.63 -16.94
CA THR A 18 -12.28 0.41 -17.50
C THR A 18 -13.75 0.60 -17.87
N LEU A 19 -14.56 1.12 -16.96
CA LEU A 19 -16.00 1.36 -17.19
C LEU A 19 -16.22 2.39 -18.30
N ALA A 20 -15.46 3.48 -18.33
CA ALA A 20 -15.54 4.48 -19.37
C ALA A 20 -15.29 3.90 -20.77
N SER A 21 -14.51 2.83 -20.92
CA SER A 21 -14.30 2.15 -22.21
C SER A 21 -15.46 1.21 -22.60
N MET A 22 -16.38 0.88 -21.66
CA MET A 22 -17.40 -0.17 -21.84
C MET A 22 -18.84 0.36 -21.85
N THR A 23 -19.09 1.52 -21.23
CA THR A 23 -20.45 2.09 -21.13
C THR A 23 -20.44 3.59 -21.44
N THR A 24 -21.59 4.09 -21.88
CA THR A 24 -21.88 5.52 -22.03
C THR A 24 -22.65 6.09 -20.83
N GLN A 25 -22.97 5.26 -19.82
CA GLN A 25 -23.61 5.71 -18.60
C GLN A 25 -22.70 6.71 -17.88
N PRO A 26 -23.22 7.81 -17.34
CA PRO A 26 -22.42 8.77 -16.58
C PRO A 26 -21.71 8.11 -15.39
N ILE A 27 -20.44 8.48 -15.20
CA ILE A 27 -19.62 8.01 -14.08
C ILE A 27 -19.29 9.21 -13.19
N VAL A 28 -19.54 9.07 -11.90
CA VAL A 28 -19.14 10.02 -10.86
C VAL A 28 -18.07 9.36 -10.00
N LEU A 29 -16.89 9.98 -9.93
CA LEU A 29 -15.80 9.59 -9.03
C LEU A 29 -15.76 10.55 -7.84
N VAL A 30 -15.80 10.03 -6.62
CA VAL A 30 -15.68 10.83 -5.40
C VAL A 30 -14.33 10.60 -4.78
N GLU A 31 -13.47 11.65 -4.76
CA GLU A 31 -12.09 11.61 -4.24
C GLU A 31 -11.73 12.93 -3.57
N PRO A 32 -11.40 12.95 -2.26
CA PRO A 32 -11.08 14.18 -1.53
C PRO A 32 -9.68 14.73 -1.81
N GLY A 33 -8.79 13.91 -2.34
CA GLY A 33 -7.40 14.29 -2.57
C GLY A 33 -7.19 15.04 -3.89
N PRO A 34 -6.17 15.90 -3.97
CA PRO A 34 -5.83 16.61 -5.20
C PRO A 34 -5.19 15.67 -6.23
N SER A 35 -5.07 16.17 -7.46
CA SER A 35 -4.17 15.56 -8.45
C SER A 35 -2.71 15.79 -8.04
N SER A 36 -1.87 14.76 -8.20
CA SER A 36 -0.43 14.90 -7.99
C SER A 36 0.21 15.78 -9.07
N THR A 37 1.15 16.60 -8.66
CA THR A 37 2.03 17.40 -9.56
C THR A 37 3.43 16.77 -9.68
N HIS A 38 3.68 15.62 -9.05
CA HIS A 38 4.98 14.95 -8.97
C HIS A 38 5.16 13.82 -10.00
N ASP A 39 4.46 13.89 -11.12
CA ASP A 39 4.48 12.82 -12.13
C ASP A 39 5.86 12.59 -12.75
N ASP A 40 6.72 13.61 -12.79
CA ASP A 40 8.08 13.55 -13.31
C ASP A 40 9.14 13.40 -12.19
N GLU A 41 8.70 13.25 -10.91
CA GLU A 41 9.59 13.12 -9.77
C GLU A 41 9.91 11.64 -9.48
N PRO A 42 11.17 11.21 -9.64
CA PRO A 42 11.60 9.85 -9.34
C PRO A 42 11.87 9.62 -7.85
N ALA A 43 12.17 10.66 -7.07
CA ALA A 43 12.50 10.55 -5.66
C ALA A 43 11.24 10.31 -4.82
N PHE A 44 11.18 9.14 -4.18
CA PHE A 44 10.05 8.71 -3.37
C PHE A 44 9.86 9.58 -2.12
N PHE A 45 10.95 9.90 -1.44
CA PHE A 45 10.87 10.66 -0.19
C PHE A 45 10.43 12.11 -0.41
N ASP A 46 10.75 12.70 -1.56
CA ASP A 46 10.34 14.06 -1.91
C ASP A 46 8.82 14.09 -2.19
N VAL A 47 8.30 13.08 -2.89
CA VAL A 47 6.85 12.96 -3.13
C VAL A 47 6.10 12.66 -1.83
N LEU A 48 6.66 11.81 -0.96
CA LEU A 48 6.05 11.46 0.33
C LEU A 48 6.03 12.64 1.31
N ALA A 49 6.94 13.59 1.16
CA ALA A 49 7.00 14.81 1.98
C ALA A 49 5.88 15.82 1.64
N ASP A 50 5.17 15.64 0.51
CA ASP A 50 4.00 16.46 0.18
C ASP A 50 2.78 16.01 1.00
N GLU A 51 2.55 16.69 2.12
CA GLU A 51 1.45 16.41 3.05
C GLU A 51 0.06 16.56 2.42
N ALA A 52 -0.06 17.27 1.28
CA ALA A 52 -1.33 17.37 0.58
C ALA A 52 -1.77 16.05 -0.06
N LEU A 53 -0.81 15.16 -0.38
CA LEU A 53 -1.04 13.89 -1.08
C LEU A 53 -1.23 12.70 -0.14
N SER A 54 -1.10 12.90 1.17
CA SER A 54 -1.20 11.81 2.14
C SER A 54 -1.92 12.24 3.42
N ARG A 55 -2.27 11.26 4.23
CA ARG A 55 -2.77 11.45 5.60
C ARG A 55 -2.26 10.34 6.49
N ASN A 56 -2.14 10.62 7.78
CA ASN A 56 -1.87 9.62 8.80
C ASN A 56 -3.18 9.07 9.37
N VAL A 57 -3.26 7.75 9.46
CA VAL A 57 -4.33 7.02 10.13
C VAL A 57 -3.70 6.27 11.31
N GLN A 58 -4.29 6.36 12.49
CA GLN A 58 -3.79 5.62 13.65
C GLN A 58 -4.11 4.14 13.52
N THR A 59 -3.11 3.29 13.77
CA THR A 59 -3.22 1.84 13.66
C THR A 59 -2.44 1.17 14.77
N THR A 60 -3.00 0.10 15.33
CA THR A 60 -2.29 -0.81 16.22
C THR A 60 -1.57 -1.85 15.36
N LEU A 61 -0.29 -2.11 15.59
CA LEU A 61 0.48 -3.05 14.79
C LEU A 61 0.51 -4.45 15.40
N VAL A 62 0.70 -4.52 16.73
CA VAL A 62 0.77 -5.75 17.50
C VAL A 62 -0.19 -5.68 18.69
N ASP A 63 -0.69 -6.82 19.14
CA ASP A 63 -1.61 -6.88 20.26
C ASP A 63 -1.00 -6.22 21.53
N GLY A 64 -1.77 -5.32 22.14
CA GLY A 64 -1.34 -4.54 23.31
C GLY A 64 -0.28 -3.48 23.06
N GLY A 65 0.14 -3.25 21.81
CA GLY A 65 1.08 -2.19 21.46
C GLY A 65 0.42 -0.81 21.32
N ASP A 66 1.24 0.22 21.33
CA ASP A 66 0.81 1.60 21.09
C ASP A 66 0.36 1.82 19.63
N ASP A 67 -0.59 2.75 19.45
CA ASP A 67 -1.00 3.18 18.13
C ASP A 67 0.16 3.88 17.40
N LYS A 68 0.37 3.49 16.15
CA LYS A 68 1.39 4.07 15.26
C LYS A 68 0.74 4.71 14.03
N PRO A 69 1.34 5.79 13.49
CA PRO A 69 0.83 6.42 12.29
C PRO A 69 1.04 5.49 11.07
N TYR A 70 -0.02 5.29 10.31
CA TYR A 70 -0.03 4.62 9.02
C TYR A 70 -0.24 5.67 7.93
N VAL A 71 0.73 5.82 7.03
CA VAL A 71 0.63 6.76 5.91
C VAL A 71 -0.30 6.18 4.85
N GLN A 72 -1.41 6.87 4.60
CA GLN A 72 -2.37 6.54 3.54
C GLN A 72 -2.36 7.64 2.48
N ALA A 73 -2.28 7.27 1.20
CA ALA A 73 -2.43 8.22 0.11
C ALA A 73 -3.82 8.89 0.14
N ARG A 74 -3.84 10.18 -0.14
CA ARG A 74 -5.02 11.01 -0.33
C ARG A 74 -4.81 11.86 -1.57
N ALA A 75 -4.93 11.24 -2.73
CA ALA A 75 -4.65 11.86 -4.02
C ALA A 75 -5.39 11.14 -5.14
N LEU A 76 -5.68 11.81 -6.22
CA LEU A 76 -6.13 11.17 -7.46
C LEU A 76 -5.00 10.28 -8.01
N GLY A 77 -5.27 8.98 -8.14
CA GLY A 77 -4.28 7.94 -8.39
C GLY A 77 -3.81 7.20 -7.14
N GLY A 78 -4.10 7.73 -5.94
CA GLY A 78 -3.84 7.08 -4.66
C GLY A 78 -2.37 6.72 -4.45
N ALA A 79 -2.12 5.51 -3.94
CA ALA A 79 -0.76 5.03 -3.66
C ALA A 79 0.16 5.05 -4.88
N SER A 80 -0.35 4.92 -6.11
CA SER A 80 0.47 5.02 -7.34
C SER A 80 1.04 6.43 -7.56
N ALA A 81 0.40 7.46 -7.01
CA ALA A 81 0.90 8.83 -7.08
C ALA A 81 2.09 9.09 -6.15
N ILE A 82 2.21 8.32 -5.04
CA ILE A 82 3.21 8.57 -3.98
C ILE A 82 4.10 7.35 -3.64
N ASN A 83 4.03 6.24 -4.36
CA ASN A 83 4.78 5.02 -4.03
C ASN A 83 6.28 5.11 -4.34
N GLY A 84 7.06 4.16 -3.80
CA GLY A 84 8.50 4.03 -4.04
C GLY A 84 8.88 3.47 -5.40
N LEU A 85 7.96 3.40 -6.35
CA LEU A 85 8.14 2.95 -7.75
C LEU A 85 8.52 1.47 -7.91
N LEU A 86 8.86 0.72 -6.87
CA LEU A 86 9.28 -0.67 -6.99
C LEU A 86 8.13 -1.58 -7.43
N LEU A 87 8.35 -2.33 -8.50
CA LEU A 87 7.52 -3.45 -8.92
C LEU A 87 8.27 -4.75 -8.58
N THR A 88 7.92 -5.37 -7.47
CA THR A 88 8.60 -6.58 -6.95
C THR A 88 7.92 -7.89 -7.36
N GLY A 89 6.83 -7.83 -8.11
CA GLY A 89 6.14 -8.99 -8.67
C GLY A 89 6.21 -9.06 -10.19
N GLU A 90 5.34 -9.87 -10.78
CA GLU A 90 5.20 -9.94 -12.23
C GLU A 90 4.58 -8.65 -12.78
N GLU A 91 5.08 -8.22 -13.94
CA GLU A 91 4.48 -7.09 -14.66
C GLU A 91 3.15 -7.53 -15.29
N PRO A 92 2.02 -6.89 -14.92
CA PRO A 92 0.75 -7.18 -15.56
C PRO A 92 0.83 -6.93 -17.07
N SER A 93 0.38 -7.89 -17.88
CA SER A 93 0.54 -7.87 -19.35
C SER A 93 -0.04 -6.62 -20.02
N PHE A 94 -1.12 -6.05 -19.47
CA PHE A 94 -1.76 -4.84 -19.99
C PHE A 94 -1.06 -3.53 -19.56
N LEU A 95 -0.06 -3.61 -18.67
CA LEU A 95 0.78 -2.49 -18.25
C LEU A 95 2.19 -2.54 -18.88
N ARG A 96 2.41 -3.44 -19.83
CA ARG A 96 3.68 -3.51 -20.56
C ARG A 96 4.02 -2.18 -21.22
N GLY A 97 5.28 -1.75 -21.02
CA GLY A 97 5.74 -0.45 -21.50
C GLY A 97 5.51 0.72 -20.53
N LEU A 98 4.84 0.50 -19.40
CA LEU A 98 4.73 1.50 -18.32
C LEU A 98 5.78 1.31 -17.23
N THR A 99 6.62 0.29 -17.36
CA THR A 99 7.68 -0.05 -16.43
C THR A 99 9.00 -0.26 -17.16
N ARG A 100 10.12 -0.13 -16.44
CA ARG A 100 11.45 -0.51 -16.90
C ARG A 100 12.28 -1.17 -15.82
N MET A 101 13.30 -1.93 -16.18
CA MET A 101 14.30 -2.39 -15.22
C MET A 101 15.18 -1.22 -14.77
N ALA A 102 15.52 -1.21 -13.48
CA ALA A 102 16.60 -0.39 -12.97
C ALA A 102 17.95 -0.88 -13.51
N THR A 103 18.92 0.03 -13.56
CA THR A 103 20.29 -0.23 -14.07
C THR A 103 21.31 0.36 -13.11
N ASP A 104 22.59 0.09 -13.38
CA ASP A 104 23.73 0.69 -12.63
C ASP A 104 23.65 2.22 -12.56
N ALA A 105 23.16 2.87 -13.62
CA ALA A 105 23.04 4.31 -13.69
C ALA A 105 21.94 4.88 -12.76
N ASP A 106 21.02 4.05 -12.29
CA ASP A 106 19.94 4.42 -11.38
C ASP A 106 20.30 4.15 -9.91
N CYS A 107 21.35 3.36 -9.68
CA CYS A 107 21.67 2.76 -8.38
C CYS A 107 22.65 3.64 -7.58
N GLY A 108 22.32 3.86 -6.30
CA GLY A 108 23.23 4.47 -5.34
C GLY A 108 24.14 3.43 -4.66
N GLN A 109 24.96 3.90 -3.71
CA GLN A 109 25.96 3.04 -3.04
C GLN A 109 25.33 1.97 -2.14
N VAL A 110 24.19 2.23 -1.50
CA VAL A 110 23.50 1.25 -0.66
C VAL A 110 22.87 0.15 -1.52
N GLY A 111 22.29 0.52 -2.65
CA GLY A 111 21.84 -0.45 -3.64
C GLY A 111 22.97 -1.30 -4.19
N ALA A 112 24.12 -0.69 -4.50
CA ALA A 112 25.33 -1.42 -4.95
C ALA A 112 25.86 -2.37 -3.86
N ALA A 113 25.87 -1.95 -2.59
CA ALA A 113 26.22 -2.83 -1.48
C ALA A 113 25.25 -4.02 -1.35
N LEU A 114 23.93 -3.79 -1.53
CA LEU A 114 22.95 -4.88 -1.50
C LEU A 114 23.09 -5.83 -2.71
N LEU A 115 23.48 -5.32 -3.89
CA LEU A 115 23.82 -6.19 -5.04
C LEU A 115 24.97 -7.15 -4.72
N ALA A 116 26.01 -6.67 -4.00
CA ALA A 116 27.13 -7.50 -3.57
C ALA A 116 26.69 -8.59 -2.55
N GLU A 117 25.57 -8.38 -1.85
CA GLU A 117 24.97 -9.31 -0.89
C GLU A 117 23.79 -10.11 -1.52
N ASN A 118 23.92 -10.49 -2.79
CA ASN A 118 22.94 -11.24 -3.56
C ASN A 118 21.61 -10.51 -3.85
N GLY A 119 21.61 -9.18 -3.82
CA GLY A 119 20.50 -8.38 -4.32
C GLY A 119 20.39 -8.45 -5.85
N ARG A 120 19.26 -7.97 -6.37
CA ARG A 120 19.00 -7.84 -7.80
C ARG A 120 18.36 -6.50 -8.11
N TYR A 121 18.52 -6.00 -9.33
CA TYR A 121 17.75 -4.85 -9.79
C TYR A 121 16.27 -5.18 -9.79
N SER A 122 15.47 -4.21 -9.36
CA SER A 122 14.02 -4.26 -9.44
C SER A 122 13.51 -3.60 -10.72
N ARG A 123 12.31 -3.98 -11.15
CA ARG A 123 11.55 -3.24 -12.13
C ARG A 123 10.91 -2.02 -11.45
N LEU A 124 10.81 -0.91 -12.18
CA LEU A 124 10.26 0.35 -11.67
C LEU A 124 8.96 0.71 -12.43
N TRP A 125 7.96 1.21 -11.72
CA TRP A 125 6.77 1.86 -12.28
C TRP A 125 7.13 3.23 -12.89
N TRP A 126 8.01 3.19 -13.88
CA TRP A 126 8.59 4.37 -14.52
C TRP A 126 8.83 4.13 -16.01
N ASN A 127 8.26 5.01 -16.84
CA ASN A 127 8.62 5.09 -18.25
C ASN A 127 8.54 6.55 -18.73
N GLY A 128 9.62 7.30 -18.53
CA GLY A 128 9.64 8.75 -18.79
C GLY A 128 8.94 9.59 -17.71
N GLY A 129 8.20 8.97 -16.80
CA GLY A 129 7.50 9.55 -15.67
C GLY A 129 6.96 8.46 -14.76
N ARG A 130 6.50 8.84 -13.56
CA ARG A 130 5.83 7.98 -12.59
C ARG A 130 4.50 7.48 -13.18
N TRP A 131 4.23 6.19 -13.10
CA TRP A 131 2.92 5.67 -13.47
C TRP A 131 1.87 6.08 -12.44
N ASN A 132 0.87 6.84 -12.90
CA ASN A 132 -0.26 7.30 -12.09
C ASN A 132 -1.57 7.15 -12.89
N PRO A 133 -2.50 6.23 -12.53
CA PRO A 133 -3.75 6.04 -13.25
C PRO A 133 -4.71 7.26 -13.12
N GLY A 134 -4.47 8.17 -12.18
CA GLY A 134 -5.21 9.43 -12.06
C GLY A 134 -5.14 10.29 -13.33
N ARG A 135 -4.03 10.22 -14.09
CA ARG A 135 -3.90 10.92 -15.37
C ARG A 135 -4.96 10.48 -16.40
N ALA A 136 -5.22 9.19 -16.49
CA ALA A 136 -6.25 8.69 -17.40
C ALA A 136 -7.64 9.21 -17.00
N VAL A 137 -7.92 9.33 -15.72
CA VAL A 137 -9.16 9.92 -15.22
C VAL A 137 -9.25 11.41 -15.54
N GLN A 138 -8.16 12.18 -15.43
CA GLN A 138 -8.12 13.59 -15.82
C GLN A 138 -8.49 13.79 -17.29
N HIS A 139 -7.95 12.97 -18.20
CA HIS A 139 -8.34 13.00 -19.63
C HIS A 139 -9.83 12.69 -19.82
N LEU A 140 -10.38 11.72 -19.10
CA LEU A 140 -11.81 11.41 -19.16
C LEU A 140 -12.70 12.55 -18.63
N VAL A 141 -12.22 13.33 -17.67
CA VAL A 141 -12.89 14.54 -17.19
C VAL A 141 -12.87 15.63 -18.26
N GLU A 142 -11.72 15.86 -18.90
CA GLU A 142 -11.58 16.82 -20.01
C GLU A 142 -12.48 16.45 -21.21
N GLU A 143 -12.67 15.16 -21.47
CA GLU A 143 -13.62 14.64 -22.47
C GLU A 143 -15.10 14.73 -22.06
N GLY A 144 -15.40 15.15 -20.81
CA GLY A 144 -16.76 15.21 -20.28
C GLY A 144 -17.40 13.83 -20.01
N ARG A 145 -16.62 12.77 -19.88
CA ARG A 145 -17.06 11.39 -19.66
C ARG A 145 -17.17 11.01 -18.20
N VAL A 146 -16.42 11.67 -17.34
CA VAL A 146 -16.35 11.43 -15.90
C VAL A 146 -16.50 12.76 -15.16
N THR A 147 -17.26 12.76 -14.09
CA THR A 147 -17.33 13.87 -13.14
C THR A 147 -16.56 13.48 -11.89
N VAL A 148 -15.63 14.33 -11.43
CA VAL A 148 -14.93 14.14 -10.15
C VAL A 148 -15.51 15.12 -9.13
N ILE A 149 -15.91 14.57 -7.97
CA ILE A 149 -16.36 15.34 -6.81
C ILE A 149 -15.24 15.30 -5.77
N ALA A 150 -14.67 16.48 -5.46
CA ALA A 150 -13.50 16.61 -4.58
C ALA A 150 -13.91 16.60 -3.09
N GLU A 151 -14.59 15.55 -2.66
CA GLU A 151 -15.11 15.38 -1.30
C GLU A 151 -14.93 13.96 -0.78
N SER A 152 -15.07 13.78 0.53
CA SER A 152 -15.10 12.46 1.17
C SER A 152 -16.55 11.99 1.32
N VAL A 153 -16.82 10.75 0.95
CA VAL A 153 -18.08 10.09 1.31
C VAL A 153 -18.06 9.77 2.81
N THR A 154 -19.10 10.18 3.52
CA THR A 154 -19.23 10.03 4.97
C THR A 154 -20.09 8.82 5.36
N TYR A 155 -21.14 8.52 4.58
CA TYR A 155 -21.94 7.31 4.73
C TYR A 155 -22.73 6.99 3.46
N LEU A 156 -23.23 5.73 3.37
CA LEU A 156 -24.10 5.26 2.32
C LEU A 156 -25.52 5.09 2.86
N GLU A 157 -26.47 5.78 2.26
CA GLU A 157 -27.88 5.52 2.53
C GLU A 157 -28.32 4.28 1.77
N HIS A 158 -29.02 3.39 2.45
CA HIS A 158 -29.52 2.16 1.84
C HIS A 158 -30.89 1.76 2.38
N ALA A 159 -31.67 1.15 1.53
CA ALA A 159 -32.99 0.60 1.88
C ALA A 159 -33.15 -0.78 1.24
N GLN A 160 -33.70 -1.75 1.97
CA GLN A 160 -33.98 -3.11 1.45
C GLN A 160 -32.71 -3.76 0.80
N ARG A 161 -31.54 -3.51 1.35
CA ARG A 161 -30.24 -4.00 0.83
C ARG A 161 -29.87 -3.44 -0.56
N VAL A 162 -30.32 -2.25 -0.86
CA VAL A 162 -29.92 -1.50 -2.05
C VAL A 162 -29.41 -0.14 -1.60
N VAL A 163 -28.22 0.24 -2.00
CA VAL A 163 -27.65 1.57 -1.77
C VAL A 163 -28.31 2.56 -2.71
N THR A 164 -28.79 3.68 -2.18
CA THR A 164 -29.50 4.71 -2.95
C THR A 164 -28.70 5.99 -3.11
N VAL A 165 -27.96 6.39 -2.05
CA VAL A 165 -27.25 7.66 -2.01
C VAL A 165 -25.88 7.49 -1.33
N ALA A 166 -24.85 8.10 -1.89
CA ALA A 166 -23.58 8.35 -1.21
C ALA A 166 -23.58 9.80 -0.69
N HIS A 167 -23.52 9.95 0.63
CA HIS A 167 -23.49 11.26 1.27
C HIS A 167 -22.06 11.72 1.50
N THR A 168 -21.77 12.93 1.06
CA THR A 168 -20.54 13.67 1.40
C THR A 168 -20.85 14.73 2.46
N THR A 169 -19.91 15.62 2.73
CA THR A 169 -20.15 16.74 3.66
C THR A 169 -21.17 17.74 3.09
N ASN A 170 -21.17 17.97 1.77
CA ASN A 170 -21.96 19.03 1.14
C ASN A 170 -23.00 18.51 0.15
N GLU A 171 -22.87 17.29 -0.34
CA GLU A 171 -23.72 16.74 -1.40
C GLU A 171 -24.30 15.36 -1.06
N ALA A 172 -25.42 15.05 -1.68
CA ALA A 172 -26.04 13.73 -1.70
C ALA A 172 -26.02 13.21 -3.15
N ILE A 173 -25.28 12.14 -3.41
CA ILE A 173 -25.02 11.63 -4.76
C ILE A 173 -25.86 10.37 -4.98
N GLU A 174 -26.93 10.50 -5.74
CA GLU A 174 -27.76 9.35 -6.16
C GLU A 174 -27.03 8.52 -7.23
N GLY A 175 -27.15 7.20 -7.16
CA GLY A 175 -26.53 6.29 -8.11
C GLY A 175 -27.39 5.07 -8.43
N SER A 176 -27.20 4.50 -9.62
CA SER A 176 -27.76 3.18 -9.96
C SER A 176 -26.89 2.04 -9.46
N LEU A 177 -25.59 2.27 -9.35
CA LEU A 177 -24.56 1.32 -8.92
C LEU A 177 -23.46 2.06 -8.17
N PHE A 178 -22.92 1.42 -7.13
CA PHE A 178 -21.87 1.97 -6.28
C PHE A 178 -20.67 1.03 -6.26
N VAL A 179 -19.45 1.56 -6.43
CA VAL A 179 -18.20 0.80 -6.38
C VAL A 179 -17.29 1.39 -5.32
N MET A 180 -17.02 0.64 -4.27
CA MET A 180 -16.09 1.00 -3.21
C MET A 180 -14.65 0.79 -3.68
N CYS A 181 -13.84 1.84 -3.62
CA CYS A 181 -12.43 1.87 -3.99
C CYS A 181 -11.58 2.71 -3.01
N ALA A 182 -12.03 2.80 -1.74
CA ALA A 182 -11.39 3.64 -0.73
C ALA A 182 -10.22 2.96 0.02
N GLY A 183 -9.91 1.71 -0.31
CA GLY A 183 -8.81 0.92 0.24
C GLY A 183 -9.13 0.20 1.55
N ALA A 184 -8.21 -0.65 2.01
CA ALA A 184 -8.45 -1.65 3.05
C ALA A 184 -8.74 -1.09 4.45
N LEU A 185 -8.52 0.18 4.71
CA LEU A 185 -8.91 0.82 5.97
C LEU A 185 -10.22 1.60 5.83
N ALA A 186 -10.36 2.40 4.75
CA ALA A 186 -11.50 3.29 4.61
C ALA A 186 -12.74 2.60 4.04
N THR A 187 -12.60 1.57 3.18
CA THR A 187 -13.74 0.80 2.66
C THR A 187 -14.52 0.12 3.79
N PRO A 188 -13.93 -0.72 4.65
CA PRO A 188 -14.67 -1.31 5.76
C PRO A 188 -15.20 -0.25 6.74
N ALA A 189 -14.44 0.80 7.03
CA ALA A 189 -14.85 1.88 7.91
C ALA A 189 -16.15 2.55 7.39
N LEU A 190 -16.22 2.87 6.11
CA LEU A 190 -17.42 3.48 5.50
C LEU A 190 -18.63 2.53 5.52
N LEU A 191 -18.41 1.24 5.26
CA LEU A 191 -19.48 0.23 5.34
C LEU A 191 -20.04 0.09 6.76
N LEU A 192 -19.16 0.10 7.78
CA LEU A 192 -19.54 0.07 9.19
C LEU A 192 -20.23 1.37 9.63
N HIS A 193 -19.77 2.55 9.18
CA HIS A 193 -20.45 3.81 9.41
C HIS A 193 -21.86 3.84 8.80
N SER A 194 -22.03 3.14 7.69
CA SER A 194 -23.30 3.02 6.99
C SER A 194 -24.23 1.95 7.59
N SER A 195 -23.82 1.31 8.70
CA SER A 195 -24.59 0.23 9.38
C SER A 195 -24.87 -0.99 8.49
N LEU A 196 -24.04 -1.23 7.48
CA LEU A 196 -24.16 -2.39 6.58
C LEU A 196 -23.80 -3.71 7.26
N GLU A 197 -23.11 -3.70 8.42
CA GLU A 197 -22.83 -4.88 9.25
C GLU A 197 -24.11 -5.60 9.71
N ARG A 198 -25.25 -4.93 9.71
CA ARG A 198 -26.57 -5.54 10.00
C ARG A 198 -27.04 -6.47 8.87
N ALA A 199 -26.55 -6.25 7.67
CA ALA A 199 -26.91 -7.03 6.48
C ALA A 199 -25.80 -7.99 6.03
N VAL A 200 -24.52 -7.66 6.36
CA VAL A 200 -23.32 -8.34 5.88
C VAL A 200 -22.37 -8.53 7.06
N SER A 201 -22.12 -9.76 7.48
CA SER A 201 -21.15 -10.09 8.52
C SER A 201 -19.74 -10.20 7.93
N GLY A 202 -18.71 -9.89 8.73
CA GLY A 202 -17.31 -10.00 8.35
C GLY A 202 -16.73 -8.75 7.67
N ILE A 203 -17.43 -7.60 7.74
CA ILE A 203 -16.87 -6.32 7.32
C ILE A 203 -15.73 -5.94 8.27
N GLY A 204 -14.54 -5.72 7.72
CA GLY A 204 -13.34 -5.36 8.47
C GLY A 204 -12.46 -6.54 8.87
N ASP A 205 -12.93 -7.79 8.76
CA ASP A 205 -12.19 -8.96 9.19
C ASP A 205 -11.07 -9.33 8.22
N GLY A 206 -9.89 -9.68 8.78
CA GLY A 206 -8.79 -10.25 8.02
C GLY A 206 -7.79 -9.23 7.48
N LEU A 207 -7.76 -8.01 8.01
CA LEU A 207 -6.77 -6.98 7.66
C LEU A 207 -5.34 -7.52 7.76
N GLN A 208 -4.55 -7.28 6.71
CA GLN A 208 -3.13 -7.65 6.64
C GLN A 208 -2.26 -6.51 6.11
N ASN A 209 -0.99 -6.57 6.46
CA ASN A 209 0.08 -5.76 5.89
C ASN A 209 1.41 -6.51 6.05
N HIS A 210 2.49 -6.02 5.47
CA HIS A 210 3.84 -6.57 5.62
C HIS A 210 4.51 -6.03 6.88
N PRO A 211 4.75 -6.86 7.91
CA PRO A 211 5.61 -6.48 9.04
C PRO A 211 7.00 -6.12 8.54
N THR A 212 7.55 -5.01 8.99
CA THR A 212 8.82 -4.48 8.47
C THR A 212 9.70 -3.96 9.60
N ILE A 213 10.99 -4.25 9.52
CA ILE A 213 12.03 -3.62 10.35
C ILE A 213 12.97 -2.83 9.43
N THR A 214 13.31 -1.62 9.86
CA THR A 214 14.14 -0.69 9.10
C THR A 214 15.32 -0.23 9.93
N PHE A 215 16.54 -0.31 9.37
CA PHE A 215 17.74 0.30 9.93
C PHE A 215 18.13 1.54 9.14
N THR A 216 18.68 2.55 9.81
CA THR A 216 19.29 3.71 9.17
C THR A 216 20.77 3.50 9.00
N VAL A 217 21.24 3.60 7.77
CA VAL A 217 22.66 3.51 7.41
C VAL A 217 23.19 4.92 7.21
N GLN A 218 24.03 5.40 8.14
CA GLN A 218 24.73 6.67 7.96
C GLN A 218 25.92 6.48 7.03
N LEU A 219 25.88 7.16 5.90
CA LEU A 219 26.87 7.02 4.82
C LEU A 219 28.09 7.90 5.07
N LYS A 220 29.27 7.41 4.71
CA LYS A 220 30.53 8.18 4.75
C LYS A 220 30.54 9.35 3.77
N LYS A 221 29.80 9.23 2.67
CA LYS A 221 29.69 10.27 1.64
C LYS A 221 28.36 10.14 0.92
N GLN A 222 27.85 11.26 0.44
CA GLN A 222 26.70 11.29 -0.45
C GLN A 222 27.08 10.83 -1.87
N THR A 223 26.15 10.13 -2.54
CA THR A 223 26.20 9.85 -3.97
C THR A 223 24.99 10.48 -4.66
N SER A 224 25.13 10.71 -5.94
CA SER A 224 24.02 11.18 -6.79
C SER A 224 23.44 9.98 -7.52
N GLN A 225 22.23 9.61 -7.16
CA GLN A 225 21.41 8.62 -7.88
C GLN A 225 20.10 9.27 -8.28
N ARG A 226 19.36 8.62 -9.18
CA ARG A 226 18.09 9.15 -9.69
C ARG A 226 16.88 8.66 -8.89
N PHE A 227 16.91 7.44 -8.38
CA PHE A 227 15.81 6.79 -7.68
C PHE A 227 16.23 6.42 -6.27
N ASP A 228 15.34 6.59 -5.30
CA ASP A 228 15.64 6.26 -3.90
C ASP A 228 15.79 4.75 -3.67
N ALA A 229 15.11 3.91 -4.45
CA ALA A 229 15.22 2.47 -4.36
C ALA A 229 15.24 1.81 -5.73
N THR A 230 16.21 0.91 -5.96
CA THR A 230 16.43 0.23 -7.25
C THR A 230 16.78 -1.24 -7.09
N VAL A 231 17.20 -1.66 -5.91
CA VAL A 231 17.72 -2.99 -5.61
C VAL A 231 16.91 -3.63 -4.49
N VAL A 232 16.56 -4.88 -4.69
CA VAL A 232 15.88 -5.73 -3.71
C VAL A 232 16.63 -7.05 -3.55
N ARG A 233 16.45 -7.71 -2.40
CA ARG A 233 16.86 -9.10 -2.17
C ARG A 233 15.69 -9.89 -1.63
N GLU A 234 15.38 -10.99 -2.29
CA GLU A 234 14.38 -11.96 -1.84
C GLU A 234 15.10 -13.11 -1.15
N SER A 235 14.57 -13.57 -0.04
CA SER A 235 15.07 -14.73 0.70
C SER A 235 13.91 -15.51 1.33
N LEU A 236 14.22 -16.67 1.88
CA LEU A 236 13.25 -17.52 2.59
C LEU A 236 13.74 -17.76 4.01
N SER A 237 12.85 -17.62 4.99
CA SER A 237 13.10 -18.06 6.35
C SER A 237 13.14 -19.60 6.46
N SER A 238 13.65 -20.12 7.56
CA SER A 238 13.60 -21.58 7.84
C SER A 238 12.17 -22.11 7.94
N ALA A 239 11.21 -21.25 8.27
CA ALA A 239 9.78 -21.56 8.26
C ALA A 239 9.14 -21.47 6.87
N GLY A 240 9.93 -21.26 5.81
CA GLY A 240 9.46 -21.10 4.43
C GLY A 240 8.73 -19.79 4.16
N ALA A 241 8.84 -18.81 5.04
CA ALA A 241 8.24 -17.50 4.83
C ALA A 241 9.09 -16.65 3.88
N GLN A 242 8.43 -15.89 3.00
CA GLN A 242 9.09 -15.02 2.04
C GLN A 242 9.51 -13.69 2.69
N LEU A 243 10.77 -13.32 2.49
CA LEU A 243 11.36 -12.09 3.01
C LEU A 243 11.81 -11.21 1.84
N LEU A 244 11.63 -9.90 1.99
CA LEU A 244 12.10 -8.90 1.02
C LEU A 244 12.94 -7.85 1.72
N THR A 245 14.20 -7.73 1.33
CA THR A 245 15.08 -6.64 1.75
C THR A 245 15.12 -5.56 0.66
N VAL A 246 14.96 -4.30 1.04
CA VAL A 246 15.00 -3.14 0.14
C VAL A 246 15.99 -2.11 0.69
N ALA A 247 16.86 -1.62 -0.16
CA ALA A 247 17.76 -0.52 0.15
C ALA A 247 17.21 0.79 -0.42
N TYR A 248 17.12 1.82 0.43
CA TYR A 248 16.70 3.18 0.07
C TYR A 248 17.80 4.17 0.34
N GLU A 249 18.00 5.09 -0.57
CA GLU A 249 19.02 6.14 -0.47
C GLU A 249 18.40 7.46 -0.93
N ARG A 250 18.41 8.48 -0.07
CA ARG A 250 17.77 9.76 -0.38
C ARG A 250 18.57 10.53 -1.43
N THR A 251 17.85 11.05 -2.44
CA THR A 251 18.48 11.74 -3.58
C THR A 251 18.76 13.21 -3.31
N ASN A 252 17.90 13.93 -2.57
CA ASN A 252 17.87 15.39 -2.53
C ASN A 252 17.76 16.03 -1.14
N ALA A 253 17.93 15.30 -0.04
CA ALA A 253 17.58 15.84 1.27
C ALA A 253 18.74 16.49 2.00
N THR A 254 18.42 17.40 2.92
CA THR A 254 19.29 17.83 4.01
C THR A 254 19.88 16.64 4.80
N ASP A 255 19.24 15.46 4.72
CA ASP A 255 19.63 14.18 5.31
C ASP A 255 20.22 13.17 4.31
N ALA A 256 20.80 13.62 3.23
CA ALA A 256 21.32 12.77 2.15
C ALA A 256 22.43 11.77 2.57
N LEU A 257 22.94 11.86 3.79
CA LEU A 257 23.84 10.87 4.38
C LEU A 257 23.10 9.74 5.12
N ASN A 258 21.77 9.83 5.29
CA ASN A 258 20.97 8.81 5.95
C ASN A 258 20.22 7.96 4.91
N ALA A 259 20.74 6.79 4.62
CA ALA A 259 20.07 5.77 3.84
C ALA A 259 19.27 4.84 4.77
N LEU A 260 18.33 4.09 4.19
CA LEU A 260 17.55 3.09 4.92
C LEU A 260 17.77 1.72 4.29
N ILE A 261 17.80 0.69 5.11
CA ILE A 261 17.65 -0.69 4.66
C ILE A 261 16.55 -1.35 5.46
N ALA A 262 15.57 -1.91 4.78
CA ALA A 262 14.39 -2.50 5.38
C ALA A 262 14.24 -3.96 5.00
N VAL A 263 13.81 -4.80 5.93
CA VAL A 263 13.39 -6.17 5.65
C VAL A 263 11.92 -6.35 6.04
N SER A 264 11.15 -6.95 5.14
CA SER A 264 9.72 -7.18 5.30
C SER A 264 9.40 -8.66 5.18
N LEU A 265 8.47 -9.15 6.01
CA LEU A 265 7.82 -10.45 5.85
C LEU A 265 6.70 -10.29 4.81
N MET A 266 6.81 -11.01 3.68
CA MET A 266 5.96 -10.80 2.51
C MET A 266 4.72 -11.69 2.46
N ASP A 267 4.65 -12.76 3.26
CA ASP A 267 3.53 -13.69 3.34
C ASP A 267 3.10 -13.96 4.80
N PRO A 268 2.75 -12.93 5.59
CA PRO A 268 2.34 -13.10 6.98
C PRO A 268 1.05 -13.90 7.06
N GLU A 269 0.96 -14.79 8.08
CA GLU A 269 -0.27 -15.50 8.44
C GLU A 269 -1.16 -14.69 9.37
N SER A 270 -0.56 -13.82 10.18
CA SER A 270 -1.26 -12.95 11.14
C SER A 270 -2.29 -12.07 10.44
N ARG A 271 -3.43 -11.89 11.10
CA ARG A 271 -4.55 -11.10 10.58
C ARG A 271 -5.17 -10.29 11.70
N GLY A 272 -5.54 -9.09 11.37
CA GLY A 272 -6.25 -8.17 12.24
C GLY A 272 -7.60 -7.78 11.67
N GLY A 273 -8.03 -6.56 11.97
CA GLY A 273 -9.34 -6.09 11.53
C GLY A 273 -9.52 -4.58 11.60
N VAL A 274 -10.66 -4.16 11.06
CA VAL A 274 -11.20 -2.80 11.19
C VAL A 274 -12.58 -2.92 11.83
N TRP A 275 -12.79 -2.25 12.95
CA TRP A 275 -14.08 -2.29 13.64
C TRP A 275 -14.43 -0.95 14.29
N ARG A 276 -15.71 -0.79 14.61
CA ARG A 276 -16.19 0.38 15.33
C ARG A 276 -16.22 0.10 16.83
N SER A 277 -15.40 0.83 17.60
CA SER A 277 -15.51 0.88 19.05
C SER A 277 -16.62 1.87 19.48
N SER A 278 -16.82 2.03 20.76
CA SER A 278 -17.78 3.01 21.30
C SER A 278 -17.40 4.47 20.98
N THR A 279 -16.14 4.75 20.70
CA THR A 279 -15.60 6.11 20.55
C THR A 279 -15.02 6.41 19.18
N ALA A 280 -14.48 5.40 18.47
CA ALA A 280 -13.78 5.59 17.19
C ALA A 280 -13.74 4.31 16.34
N MET A 281 -13.32 4.46 15.09
CA MET A 281 -12.88 3.33 14.27
C MET A 281 -11.51 2.86 14.75
N GLN A 282 -11.36 1.56 14.88
CA GLN A 282 -10.10 0.90 15.24
C GLN A 282 -9.55 0.18 14.03
N ASN A 283 -8.24 0.27 13.85
CA ASN A 283 -7.49 -0.40 12.79
C ASN A 283 -6.35 -1.17 13.46
N ASP A 284 -6.45 -2.48 13.51
CA ASP A 284 -5.44 -3.32 14.12
C ASP A 284 -4.96 -4.34 13.09
N PHE A 285 -3.66 -4.37 12.85
CA PHE A 285 -3.04 -5.35 11.97
C PHE A 285 -2.76 -6.68 12.66
N ASN A 286 -2.71 -6.69 14.01
CA ASN A 286 -2.42 -7.87 14.83
C ASN A 286 -1.22 -8.67 14.30
N MET A 287 -0.15 -7.95 13.93
CA MET A 287 1.06 -8.55 13.35
C MET A 287 1.77 -9.42 14.37
N LEU A 288 2.52 -10.41 13.88
CA LEU A 288 3.30 -11.34 14.69
C LEU A 288 2.45 -12.19 15.68
N ALA A 289 1.14 -12.29 15.47
CA ALA A 289 0.26 -13.11 16.28
C ALA A 289 0.61 -14.61 16.18
N THR A 290 1.08 -15.08 15.02
CA THR A 290 1.47 -16.48 14.82
C THR A 290 2.93 -16.73 15.20
N ILE A 291 3.23 -18.00 15.58
CA ILE A 291 4.62 -18.40 15.87
C ILE A 291 5.47 -18.34 14.58
N ARG A 292 4.88 -18.72 13.42
CA ARG A 292 5.55 -18.66 12.12
C ARG A 292 6.04 -17.26 11.80
N ASP A 293 5.18 -16.25 11.96
CA ASP A 293 5.53 -14.86 11.65
C ASP A 293 6.62 -14.31 12.59
N ARG A 294 6.56 -14.65 13.90
CA ARG A 294 7.61 -14.28 14.86
C ARG A 294 8.97 -14.90 14.52
N VAL A 295 8.98 -16.21 14.19
CA VAL A 295 10.22 -16.90 13.78
C VAL A 295 10.77 -16.27 12.51
N ALA A 296 9.92 -16.04 11.50
CA ALA A 296 10.33 -15.44 10.23
C ALA A 296 10.90 -14.03 10.41
N MET A 297 10.24 -13.17 11.21
CA MET A 297 10.75 -11.81 11.46
C MET A 297 12.06 -11.80 12.25
N ARG A 298 12.23 -12.71 13.20
CA ARG A 298 13.51 -12.85 13.92
C ARG A 298 14.65 -13.24 12.98
N GLU A 299 14.40 -14.18 12.07
CA GLU A 299 15.38 -14.58 11.05
C GLU A 299 15.65 -13.44 10.05
N ALA A 300 14.62 -12.69 9.65
CA ALA A 300 14.75 -11.52 8.81
C ALA A 300 15.65 -10.44 9.44
N VAL A 301 15.47 -10.16 10.73
CA VAL A 301 16.32 -9.19 11.45
C VAL A 301 17.76 -9.69 11.56
N ARG A 302 17.99 -10.98 11.85
CA ARG A 302 19.35 -11.54 11.87
C ARG A 302 20.03 -11.51 10.48
N GLU A 303 19.27 -11.74 9.42
CA GLU A 303 19.76 -11.60 8.06
C GLU A 303 20.12 -10.13 7.75
N LEU A 304 19.29 -9.17 8.21
CA LEU A 304 19.54 -7.75 8.06
C LEU A 304 20.81 -7.32 8.82
N ILE A 305 20.99 -7.78 10.06
CA ILE A 305 22.21 -7.58 10.86
C ILE A 305 23.43 -8.07 10.10
N SER A 306 23.42 -9.34 9.63
CA SER A 306 24.52 -9.91 8.85
C SER A 306 24.81 -9.08 7.59
N THR A 307 23.79 -8.57 6.94
CA THR A 307 23.92 -7.73 5.74
C THR A 307 24.63 -6.42 6.05
N VAL A 308 24.23 -5.69 7.08
CA VAL A 308 24.83 -4.38 7.40
C VAL A 308 26.23 -4.52 8.03
N MET A 309 26.56 -5.68 8.59
CA MET A 309 27.90 -6.01 9.09
C MET A 309 28.85 -6.53 8.01
N SER A 310 28.36 -6.76 6.79
CA SER A 310 29.21 -7.25 5.68
C SER A 310 30.26 -6.23 5.24
N ALA A 311 31.29 -6.70 4.52
CA ALA A 311 32.32 -5.83 3.98
C ALA A 311 31.78 -4.77 3.02
N SER A 312 30.74 -5.10 2.25
CA SER A 312 30.10 -4.21 1.31
C SER A 312 29.44 -3.01 2.00
N PHE A 313 28.72 -3.24 3.09
CA PHE A 313 28.06 -2.18 3.87
C PHE A 313 29.05 -1.41 4.76
N THR A 314 29.96 -2.07 5.44
CA THR A 314 30.96 -1.40 6.29
C THR A 314 31.93 -0.52 5.48
N ALA A 315 32.14 -0.80 4.20
CA ALA A 315 32.92 0.06 3.31
C ALA A 315 32.26 1.43 3.10
N ILE A 316 30.93 1.50 3.04
CA ILE A 316 30.17 2.71 2.71
C ILE A 316 29.58 3.43 3.94
N SER A 317 29.33 2.71 5.05
CA SER A 317 28.69 3.26 6.25
C SER A 317 29.71 3.78 7.26
N GLU A 318 29.39 4.89 7.90
CA GLU A 318 30.06 5.37 9.10
C GLU A 318 29.55 4.61 10.32
N ARG A 319 28.22 4.47 10.41
CA ARG A 319 27.53 3.67 11.44
C ARG A 319 26.16 3.23 10.95
N VAL A 320 25.57 2.25 11.64
CA VAL A 320 24.18 1.81 11.46
C VAL A 320 23.41 2.07 12.76
N LEU A 321 22.24 2.69 12.63
CA LEU A 321 21.30 2.93 13.72
C LEU A 321 20.13 1.96 13.56
N VAL A 322 19.87 1.15 14.58
CA VAL A 322 18.80 0.15 14.54
C VAL A 322 17.50 0.67 15.17
N ASP A 323 17.62 1.65 16.06
CA ASP A 323 16.51 2.34 16.74
C ASP A 323 16.91 3.79 17.13
N SER A 324 16.03 4.49 17.84
CA SER A 324 16.25 5.83 18.40
C SER A 324 16.85 5.82 19.80
N GLU A 325 16.87 4.68 20.47
CA GLU A 325 17.31 4.50 21.86
C GLU A 325 18.83 4.31 21.97
N GLY A 326 19.50 4.09 20.85
CA GLY A 326 20.94 3.93 20.76
C GLY A 326 21.42 2.49 20.88
N THR A 327 20.56 1.52 20.66
CA THR A 327 20.94 0.10 20.52
C THR A 327 21.90 -0.04 19.35
N THR A 328 23.00 -0.78 19.55
CA THR A 328 23.96 -1.03 18.47
C THR A 328 23.63 -2.33 17.73
N VAL A 329 24.13 -2.45 16.49
CA VAL A 329 23.97 -3.68 15.70
C VAL A 329 24.55 -4.89 16.44
N GLU A 330 25.72 -4.72 17.10
CA GLU A 330 26.38 -5.76 17.89
C GLU A 330 25.56 -6.18 19.11
N THR A 331 24.89 -5.22 19.78
CA THR A 331 23.97 -5.53 20.90
C THR A 331 22.80 -6.37 20.38
N LEU A 332 22.21 -5.96 19.26
CA LEU A 332 21.05 -6.66 18.67
C LEU A 332 21.44 -8.07 18.20
N ASP A 333 22.66 -8.25 17.65
CA ASP A 333 23.16 -9.54 17.15
C ASP A 333 23.25 -10.60 18.27
N VAL A 334 23.63 -10.20 19.49
CA VAL A 334 23.79 -11.13 20.62
C VAL A 334 22.53 -11.33 21.46
N MET A 335 21.44 -10.61 21.17
CA MET A 335 20.15 -10.77 21.86
C MET A 335 19.63 -12.20 21.75
N LYS A 336 19.11 -12.75 22.84
CA LYS A 336 18.39 -14.02 22.80
C LYS A 336 17.07 -13.86 22.06
N ASN A 337 16.50 -14.99 21.62
CA ASN A 337 15.28 -14.97 20.81
C ASN A 337 14.12 -14.21 21.47
N ALA A 338 13.91 -14.36 22.80
CA ALA A 338 12.83 -13.67 23.49
C ALA A 338 13.06 -12.15 23.56
N GLU A 339 14.29 -11.72 23.85
CA GLU A 339 14.69 -10.31 23.88
C GLU A 339 14.56 -9.66 22.48
N LEU A 340 14.97 -10.41 21.45
CA LEU A 340 14.86 -9.95 20.06
C LEU A 340 13.40 -9.87 19.60
N ASP A 341 12.54 -10.82 20.02
CA ASP A 341 11.10 -10.77 19.70
C ASP A 341 10.42 -9.55 20.35
N GLU A 342 10.80 -9.20 21.57
CA GLU A 342 10.31 -8.00 22.29
C GLU A 342 10.76 -6.73 21.54
N TRP A 343 12.06 -6.62 21.26
CA TRP A 343 12.62 -5.50 20.48
C TRP A 343 11.94 -5.36 19.11
N ILE A 344 11.72 -6.47 18.38
CA ILE A 344 11.02 -6.45 17.08
C ILE A 344 9.61 -5.89 17.25
N SER A 345 8.85 -6.33 18.26
CA SER A 345 7.48 -5.88 18.49
C SER A 345 7.40 -4.37 18.76
N GLU A 346 8.36 -3.81 19.49
CA GLU A 346 8.45 -2.39 19.81
C GLU A 346 8.85 -1.54 18.60
N HIS A 347 9.77 -2.06 17.75
CA HIS A 347 10.34 -1.32 16.62
C HIS A 347 9.71 -1.67 15.28
N LEU A 348 8.67 -2.51 15.30
CA LEU A 348 7.94 -2.89 14.09
C LEU A 348 7.35 -1.67 13.41
N SER A 349 7.49 -1.64 12.12
CA SER A 349 6.89 -0.67 11.21
C SER A 349 6.11 -1.36 10.10
N VAL A 350 5.46 -0.59 9.27
CA VAL A 350 4.71 -1.09 8.11
C VAL A 350 5.09 -0.33 6.86
N VAL A 351 5.04 -1.01 5.75
CA VAL A 351 4.87 -0.39 4.43
C VAL A 351 3.38 -0.15 4.19
N SER A 352 3.02 0.81 3.36
CA SER A 352 1.61 1.18 3.13
C SER A 352 0.87 0.15 2.23
N HIS A 353 0.82 -1.11 2.65
CA HIS A 353 0.34 -2.28 1.90
C HIS A 353 -0.92 -2.93 2.54
N ALA A 354 -1.77 -2.18 3.22
CA ALA A 354 -3.00 -2.69 3.83
C ALA A 354 -3.93 -3.37 2.82
N THR A 355 -4.41 -4.59 3.15
CA THR A 355 -5.25 -5.43 2.30
C THR A 355 -6.24 -6.26 3.10
N SER A 356 -7.15 -6.96 2.40
CA SER A 356 -7.89 -8.16 2.85
C SER A 356 -9.03 -7.97 3.85
N SER A 357 -9.34 -6.74 4.28
CA SER A 357 -10.35 -6.42 5.30
C SER A 357 -11.82 -6.61 4.88
N CYS A 358 -12.08 -6.90 3.59
CA CYS A 358 -13.43 -7.14 3.05
C CYS A 358 -13.49 -8.39 2.15
N ARG A 359 -12.48 -9.26 2.20
CA ARG A 359 -12.35 -10.42 1.30
C ARG A 359 -13.52 -11.41 1.42
N GLU A 360 -14.05 -11.61 2.63
CA GLU A 360 -15.09 -12.59 2.91
C GLU A 360 -16.50 -12.13 2.54
N ILE A 361 -16.67 -10.83 2.28
CA ILE A 361 -18.01 -10.23 2.06
C ILE A 361 -18.36 -10.05 0.59
N VAL A 362 -17.47 -10.35 -0.33
CA VAL A 362 -17.68 -10.19 -1.77
C VAL A 362 -17.86 -11.53 -2.49
N GLU A 363 -18.53 -11.47 -3.62
CA GLU A 363 -18.60 -12.53 -4.61
C GLU A 363 -17.42 -12.44 -5.58
N ALA A 364 -17.26 -13.40 -6.47
CA ALA A 364 -16.15 -13.44 -7.41
C ALA A 364 -16.08 -12.24 -8.37
N ASP A 365 -17.18 -11.59 -8.64
CA ASP A 365 -17.28 -10.39 -9.47
C ASP A 365 -17.10 -9.07 -8.68
N GLY A 366 -16.80 -9.16 -7.39
CA GLY A 366 -16.63 -8.02 -6.49
C GLY A 366 -17.94 -7.50 -5.88
N LYS A 367 -19.08 -8.11 -6.17
CA LYS A 367 -20.38 -7.72 -5.61
C LYS A 367 -20.44 -8.04 -4.12
N VAL A 368 -20.92 -7.09 -3.31
CA VAL A 368 -21.12 -7.30 -1.87
C VAL A 368 -22.28 -8.27 -1.66
N ARG A 369 -22.04 -9.35 -0.93
CA ARG A 369 -23.04 -10.40 -0.67
C ARG A 369 -24.25 -9.82 0.01
N GLY A 370 -25.42 -10.08 -0.57
CA GLY A 370 -26.70 -9.64 -0.02
C GLY A 370 -26.99 -8.14 -0.18
N VAL A 371 -26.18 -7.41 -0.96
CA VAL A 371 -26.48 -6.00 -1.33
C VAL A 371 -26.60 -5.90 -2.85
N GLY A 372 -27.70 -5.33 -3.32
CA GLY A 372 -28.12 -5.46 -4.73
C GLY A 372 -27.21 -4.76 -5.75
N ASN A 373 -26.67 -3.60 -5.41
CA ASN A 373 -25.96 -2.70 -6.34
C ASN A 373 -24.66 -2.14 -5.80
N LEU A 374 -24.04 -2.83 -4.83
CA LEU A 374 -22.79 -2.43 -4.22
C LEU A 374 -21.68 -3.41 -4.59
N TYR A 375 -20.53 -2.88 -5.05
CA TYR A 375 -19.33 -3.61 -5.39
C TYR A 375 -18.13 -3.08 -4.61
N ILE A 376 -17.11 -3.89 -4.43
CA ILE A 376 -15.80 -3.47 -3.88
C ILE A 376 -14.74 -3.91 -4.90
N ALA A 377 -13.83 -3.00 -5.24
CA ALA A 377 -12.80 -3.24 -6.26
C ALA A 377 -11.42 -2.71 -5.85
N ASP A 378 -11.08 -2.74 -4.56
CA ASP A 378 -9.81 -2.24 -4.03
C ASP A 378 -9.02 -3.33 -3.27
N SER A 379 -7.93 -2.94 -2.58
CA SER A 379 -7.06 -3.86 -1.85
C SER A 379 -7.77 -4.62 -0.73
N SER A 380 -8.93 -4.14 -0.24
CA SER A 380 -9.65 -4.78 0.86
C SER A 380 -10.18 -6.18 0.51
N ILE A 381 -10.37 -6.48 -0.77
CA ILE A 381 -10.89 -7.78 -1.22
C ILE A 381 -9.84 -8.80 -1.61
N LEU A 382 -8.57 -8.42 -1.63
CA LEU A 382 -7.49 -9.39 -1.88
C LEU A 382 -7.55 -10.51 -0.83
N HIS A 383 -7.33 -11.75 -1.27
CA HIS A 383 -7.40 -12.91 -0.38
C HIS A 383 -6.40 -12.85 0.76
N SER A 384 -5.21 -12.35 0.47
CA SER A 384 -4.12 -12.07 1.42
C SER A 384 -3.29 -10.91 0.91
N VAL A 385 -2.46 -10.32 1.78
CA VAL A 385 -1.43 -9.42 1.30
C VAL A 385 -0.54 -10.19 0.33
N PRO A 386 -0.33 -9.68 -0.92
CA PRO A 386 0.45 -10.41 -1.92
C PRO A 386 1.93 -10.42 -1.55
N THR A 387 2.67 -11.43 -2.01
CA THR A 387 4.14 -11.56 -1.79
C THR A 387 4.97 -10.56 -2.61
N CYS A 388 4.34 -9.49 -3.04
CA CYS A 388 4.94 -8.38 -3.79
C CYS A 388 4.26 -7.05 -3.40
N SER A 389 4.70 -5.94 -4.00
CA SER A 389 3.98 -4.66 -3.87
C SER A 389 2.53 -4.81 -4.37
N PRO A 390 1.50 -4.43 -3.57
CA PRO A 390 0.10 -4.66 -3.91
C PRO A 390 -0.40 -3.88 -5.13
N ALA A 391 0.32 -2.88 -5.62
CA ALA A 391 -0.13 -2.03 -6.72
C ALA A 391 -0.53 -2.84 -7.97
N GLY A 392 0.31 -3.78 -8.40
CA GLY A 392 0.02 -4.66 -9.54
C GLY A 392 -1.23 -5.52 -9.35
N PRO A 393 -1.30 -6.36 -8.29
CA PRO A 393 -2.49 -7.14 -7.95
C PRO A 393 -3.77 -6.32 -7.82
N VAL A 394 -3.72 -5.14 -7.20
CA VAL A 394 -4.87 -4.24 -7.07
C VAL A 394 -5.37 -3.76 -8.44
N VAL A 395 -4.46 -3.37 -9.33
CA VAL A 395 -4.83 -2.93 -10.69
C VAL A 395 -5.46 -4.06 -11.50
N ILE A 396 -4.91 -5.27 -11.40
CA ILE A 396 -5.47 -6.47 -12.06
C ILE A 396 -6.89 -6.72 -11.59
N GLU A 397 -7.10 -6.72 -10.28
CA GLU A 397 -8.39 -7.01 -9.67
C GLU A 397 -9.42 -5.90 -9.96
N ALA A 398 -9.03 -4.64 -9.85
CA ALA A 398 -9.88 -3.49 -10.17
C ALA A 398 -10.33 -3.51 -11.66
N ALA A 399 -9.42 -3.81 -12.58
CA ALA A 399 -9.73 -3.94 -13.99
C ALA A 399 -10.65 -5.14 -14.27
N ARG A 400 -10.44 -6.27 -13.57
CA ARG A 400 -11.30 -7.45 -13.69
C ARG A 400 -12.73 -7.15 -13.24
N ILE A 401 -12.90 -6.52 -12.09
CA ILE A 401 -14.21 -6.16 -11.55
C ILE A 401 -14.86 -5.08 -12.40
N GLY A 402 -14.12 -4.06 -12.82
CA GLY A 402 -14.61 -3.05 -13.74
C GLY A 402 -15.18 -3.64 -15.03
N ARG A 403 -14.51 -4.67 -15.61
CA ARG A 403 -15.04 -5.42 -16.76
C ARG A 403 -16.32 -6.19 -16.43
N ALA A 404 -16.32 -6.93 -15.31
CA ALA A 404 -17.50 -7.69 -14.88
C ALA A 404 -18.73 -6.77 -14.71
N ILE A 405 -18.56 -5.61 -14.07
CA ILE A 405 -19.62 -4.60 -13.96
C ILE A 405 -20.04 -4.09 -15.35
N GLY A 406 -19.08 -3.71 -16.21
CA GLY A 406 -19.37 -3.21 -17.56
C GLY A 406 -20.14 -4.21 -18.43
N GLU A 407 -19.95 -5.51 -18.23
CA GLU A 407 -20.71 -6.57 -18.90
C GLU A 407 -22.16 -6.65 -18.44
N THR A 408 -22.44 -6.35 -17.16
CA THR A 408 -23.82 -6.32 -16.64
C THR A 408 -24.64 -5.10 -17.10
N LEU A 409 -23.96 -4.08 -17.66
CA LEU A 409 -24.57 -2.82 -18.10
C LEU A 409 -24.94 -2.82 -19.62
N LYS A 410 -24.58 -3.89 -20.33
CA LYS A 410 -24.94 -4.09 -21.74
C LYS A 410 -26.37 -4.61 -21.88
#